data_3c5e9aab34fa19d1ed922a4040e375a1
#
_entry.id   3c5e9aab34fa19d1ed922a4040e375a1
#
_cell.length_a   1.000
_cell.length_b   1.000
_cell.length_c   1.000
_cell.angle_alpha   90.00
_cell.angle_beta   90.00
_cell.angle_gamma   90.00
#
_symmetry.space_group_name_H-M   'P 1'
#
loop_
_entity.id
_entity.type
_entity.pdbx_description
1 polymer ?
#
loop_
_entity_poly.entity_id
_entity_poly.type
_entity_poly.pdbx_seq_one_letter_code
_entity_poly.pdbx_strand_id
1 'polypeptide(L)'
;MLFRSEKLGYREFFVAGHDRGARTTARMCLDHPDRVKKAALVDILPNHHIWTHTSKEWALRSWHWSMMAQPYDFPERMLAGIPAQYFMEKKLSKPGIGLGFFDPEAFAEYVRCFNWKTIKGSCADYRACPTCDFDMDKADFEAGRKITLPLLVIWGSRSHTEGVHGDVLSIWQRNYATNVSGGALPCGHYVPEEAPEETLGWLLRHFAP
;
A
#
# COMPACT_ATOMS: atom_id res chain seq x y z
N MET A 1 5.45 -4.53 13.48
CA MET A 1 5.70 -3.11 13.87
C MET A 1 5.66 -2.93 15.36
N LEU A 2 4.63 -3.35 16.08
CA LEU A 2 4.55 -3.23 17.54
C LEU A 2 5.76 -3.82 18.27
N PHE A 3 6.25 -4.97 17.83
CA PHE A 3 7.47 -5.57 18.36
C PHE A 3 8.67 -4.59 18.37
N ARG A 4 8.84 -3.79 17.31
CA ARG A 4 9.93 -2.79 17.27
C ARG A 4 9.72 -1.68 18.28
N SER A 5 8.50 -1.15 18.40
CA SER A 5 8.21 -0.12 19.40
C SER A 5 8.39 -0.60 20.83
N GLU A 6 8.03 -1.84 21.13
CA GLU A 6 8.25 -2.47 22.43
C GLU A 6 9.73 -2.64 22.73
N LYS A 7 10.53 -3.15 21.76
CA LYS A 7 11.99 -3.31 21.93
C LYS A 7 12.73 -1.99 22.07
N LEU A 8 12.24 -0.93 21.43
CA LEU A 8 12.82 0.41 21.48
C LEU A 8 12.23 1.28 22.61
N GLY A 9 11.24 0.77 23.36
CA GLY A 9 10.61 1.47 24.47
C GLY A 9 9.63 2.57 24.09
N TYR A 10 9.25 2.68 22.81
CA TYR A 10 8.25 3.68 22.38
C TYR A 10 6.83 3.18 22.62
N ARG A 11 6.09 3.87 23.48
CA ARG A 11 4.67 3.56 23.74
C ARG A 11 3.77 4.05 22.62
N GLU A 12 4.05 5.23 22.10
CA GLU A 12 3.29 5.90 21.04
C GLU A 12 4.23 6.32 19.90
N PHE A 13 3.74 6.35 18.68
CA PHE A 13 4.54 6.69 17.51
C PHE A 13 3.69 7.23 16.36
N PHE A 14 4.36 7.84 15.41
CA PHE A 14 3.81 8.16 14.09
C PHE A 14 4.19 7.06 13.11
N VAL A 15 3.33 6.80 12.13
CA VAL A 15 3.59 5.76 11.13
C VAL A 15 3.20 6.22 9.74
N ALA A 16 4.08 5.95 8.77
CA ALA A 16 3.78 6.11 7.35
C ALA A 16 3.95 4.77 6.65
N GLY A 17 3.08 4.47 5.71
CA GLY A 17 3.17 3.29 4.88
C GLY A 17 2.80 3.59 3.43
N HIS A 18 3.44 2.89 2.50
CA HIS A 18 3.15 2.94 1.08
C HIS A 18 2.65 1.58 0.60
N ASP A 19 1.66 1.54 -0.29
CA ASP A 19 1.08 0.31 -0.88
C ASP A 19 0.70 -0.73 0.20
N ARG A 20 1.30 -1.90 0.21
CA ARG A 20 1.07 -2.96 1.20
C ARG A 20 1.43 -2.53 2.63
N GLY A 21 2.46 -1.68 2.77
CA GLY A 21 2.80 -1.06 4.05
C GLY A 21 1.71 -0.09 4.54
N ALA A 22 1.06 0.64 3.64
CA ALA A 22 -0.07 1.52 3.99
C ALA A 22 -1.29 0.70 4.45
N ARG A 23 -1.54 -0.46 3.85
CA ARG A 23 -2.60 -1.39 4.28
C ARG A 23 -2.36 -1.88 5.71
N THR A 24 -1.14 -2.33 6.00
CA THR A 24 -0.74 -2.71 7.36
C THR A 24 -0.86 -1.54 8.34
N THR A 25 -0.53 -0.32 7.90
CA THR A 25 -0.69 0.89 8.70
C THR A 25 -2.15 1.19 9.02
N ALA A 26 -3.04 1.10 8.04
CA ALA A 26 -4.48 1.31 8.25
C ALA A 26 -5.05 0.29 9.24
N ARG A 27 -4.69 -1.00 9.08
CA ARG A 27 -5.08 -2.05 10.04
C ARG A 27 -4.58 -1.76 11.45
N MET A 28 -3.32 -1.31 11.58
CA MET A 28 -2.74 -0.96 12.87
C MET A 28 -3.46 0.23 13.54
N CYS A 29 -3.91 1.21 12.76
CA CYS A 29 -4.68 2.34 13.29
C CYS A 29 -6.03 1.90 13.88
N LEU A 30 -6.65 0.86 13.31
CA LEU A 30 -7.88 0.28 13.83
C LEU A 30 -7.64 -0.61 15.05
N ASP A 31 -6.61 -1.44 15.03
CA ASP A 31 -6.37 -2.42 16.11
C ASP A 31 -5.64 -1.82 17.33
N HIS A 32 -4.85 -0.77 17.12
CA HIS A 32 -3.99 -0.17 18.15
C HIS A 32 -4.08 1.37 18.14
N PRO A 33 -5.29 1.95 18.26
CA PRO A 33 -5.47 3.39 18.22
C PRO A 33 -4.81 4.12 19.40
N ASP A 34 -4.52 3.41 20.47
CA ASP A 34 -3.78 3.88 21.65
C ASP A 34 -2.27 4.01 21.41
N ARG A 35 -1.75 3.37 20.35
CA ARG A 35 -0.32 3.34 20.03
C ARG A 35 0.04 4.29 18.88
N VAL A 36 -0.87 4.54 17.97
CA VAL A 36 -0.65 5.36 16.78
C VAL A 36 -1.23 6.75 16.98
N LYS A 37 -0.38 7.77 17.04
CA LYS A 37 -0.82 9.18 17.21
C LYS A 37 -1.26 9.84 15.91
N LYS A 38 -0.51 9.64 14.85
CA LYS A 38 -0.80 10.12 13.49
C LYS A 38 -0.35 9.07 12.49
N ALA A 39 -1.05 8.94 11.39
CA ALA A 39 -0.68 8.01 10.32
C ALA A 39 -0.71 8.67 8.94
N ALA A 40 0.14 8.18 8.04
CA ALA A 40 0.13 8.55 6.63
C ALA A 40 0.03 7.30 5.75
N LEU A 41 -0.90 7.30 4.82
CA LEU A 41 -1.14 6.26 3.83
C LEU A 41 -0.79 6.81 2.45
N VAL A 42 0.11 6.11 1.76
CA VAL A 42 0.60 6.52 0.45
C VAL A 42 0.11 5.54 -0.60
N ASP A 43 -0.65 6.06 -1.55
CA ASP A 43 -1.21 5.40 -2.74
C ASP A 43 -1.89 4.06 -2.48
N ILE A 44 -2.87 4.06 -1.59
CA ILE A 44 -3.67 2.89 -1.24
C ILE A 44 -5.15 3.26 -0.97
N LEU A 45 -6.03 2.34 -1.26
CA LEU A 45 -7.43 2.35 -0.85
C LEU A 45 -7.73 1.22 0.15
N PRO A 46 -8.82 1.32 0.93
CA PRO A 46 -9.23 0.26 1.83
C PRO A 46 -9.42 -1.07 1.10
N ASN A 47 -8.96 -2.16 1.69
CA ASN A 47 -9.00 -3.48 1.06
C ASN A 47 -10.44 -3.93 0.75
N HIS A 48 -11.36 -3.69 1.68
CA HIS A 48 -12.79 -3.93 1.48
C HIS A 48 -13.32 -3.17 0.24
N HIS A 49 -12.97 -1.87 0.10
CA HIS A 49 -13.40 -1.06 -1.05
C HIS A 49 -12.90 -1.67 -2.37
N ILE A 50 -11.62 -2.02 -2.45
CA ILE A 50 -11.03 -2.55 -3.69
C ILE A 50 -11.73 -3.84 -4.12
N TRP A 51 -11.90 -4.81 -3.22
CA TRP A 51 -12.50 -6.10 -3.57
C TRP A 51 -14.01 -6.04 -3.85
N THR A 52 -14.70 -5.05 -3.31
CA THR A 52 -16.14 -4.82 -3.60
C THR A 52 -16.39 -3.97 -4.85
N HIS A 53 -15.36 -3.31 -5.40
CA HIS A 53 -15.45 -2.44 -6.58
C HIS A 53 -14.47 -2.87 -7.68
N THR A 54 -14.22 -4.15 -7.81
CA THR A 54 -13.38 -4.70 -8.89
C THR A 54 -14.05 -4.48 -10.26
N SER A 55 -13.24 -4.09 -11.24
CA SER A 55 -13.66 -3.87 -12.61
C SER A 55 -12.72 -4.57 -13.58
N LYS A 56 -13.12 -4.65 -14.87
CA LYS A 56 -12.24 -5.12 -15.95
C LYS A 56 -10.93 -4.32 -16.00
N GLU A 57 -11.02 -3.01 -15.86
CA GLU A 57 -9.85 -2.14 -15.89
C GLU A 57 -8.94 -2.40 -14.69
N TRP A 58 -9.50 -2.49 -13.49
CA TRP A 58 -8.76 -2.87 -12.29
C TRP A 58 -8.06 -4.23 -12.46
N ALA A 59 -8.77 -5.24 -12.93
CA ALA A 59 -8.22 -6.58 -13.08
C ALA A 59 -7.03 -6.62 -14.06
N LEU A 60 -7.08 -5.85 -15.15
CA LEU A 60 -5.99 -5.76 -16.11
C LEU A 60 -4.78 -5.00 -15.57
N ARG A 61 -4.99 -3.93 -14.82
CA ARG A 61 -3.90 -3.13 -14.23
C ARG A 61 -3.31 -3.79 -12.98
N SER A 62 -4.13 -4.50 -12.22
CA SER A 62 -3.78 -5.15 -10.95
C SER A 62 -3.71 -6.68 -11.06
N TRP A 63 -3.42 -7.21 -12.25
CA TRP A 63 -3.37 -8.65 -12.55
C TRP A 63 -2.60 -9.48 -11.53
N HIS A 64 -1.55 -8.92 -10.95
CA HIS A 64 -0.71 -9.58 -9.96
C HIS A 64 -1.44 -9.86 -8.63
N TRP A 65 -2.49 -9.12 -8.31
CA TRP A 65 -3.30 -9.38 -7.11
C TRP A 65 -3.97 -10.74 -7.19
N SER A 66 -4.61 -11.03 -8.33
CA SER A 66 -5.28 -12.32 -8.54
C SER A 66 -4.27 -13.45 -8.73
N MET A 67 -3.16 -13.20 -9.43
CA MET A 67 -2.13 -14.21 -9.69
C MET A 67 -1.40 -14.61 -8.40
N MET A 68 -0.91 -13.65 -7.63
CA MET A 68 -0.16 -13.93 -6.39
C MET A 68 -1.05 -14.45 -5.26
N ALA A 69 -2.37 -14.26 -5.33
CA ALA A 69 -3.33 -14.80 -4.39
C ALA A 69 -3.70 -16.27 -4.64
N GLN A 70 -3.25 -16.88 -5.73
CA GLN A 70 -3.54 -18.30 -6.00
C GLN A 70 -2.96 -19.22 -4.91
N PRO A 71 -3.52 -20.45 -4.78
CA PRO A 71 -3.05 -21.41 -3.78
C PRO A 71 -1.54 -21.66 -3.86
N TYR A 72 -0.94 -21.86 -2.68
CA TYR A 72 0.45 -22.29 -2.56
C TYR A 72 0.63 -23.68 -3.24
N ASP A 73 1.68 -23.91 -4.03
CA ASP A 73 2.90 -23.12 -4.28
C ASP A 73 2.94 -22.59 -5.74
N PHE A 74 1.77 -22.49 -6.38
CA PHE A 74 1.67 -22.18 -7.81
C PHE A 74 2.27 -20.81 -8.17
N PRO A 75 1.85 -19.66 -7.57
CA PRO A 75 2.42 -18.37 -7.91
C PRO A 75 3.89 -18.25 -7.49
N GLU A 76 4.27 -18.89 -6.39
CA GLU A 76 5.65 -18.90 -5.92
C GLU A 76 6.60 -19.57 -6.94
N ARG A 77 6.21 -20.72 -7.49
CA ARG A 77 7.01 -21.41 -8.51
C ARG A 77 7.05 -20.65 -9.83
N MET A 78 5.93 -20.06 -10.24
CA MET A 78 5.89 -19.22 -11.44
C MET A 78 6.89 -18.06 -11.31
N LEU A 79 6.84 -17.32 -10.21
CA LEU A 79 7.70 -16.16 -9.98
C LEU A 79 9.17 -16.55 -9.81
N ALA A 80 9.46 -17.65 -9.11
CA ALA A 80 10.82 -18.14 -8.95
C ALA A 80 11.45 -18.69 -10.25
N GLY A 81 10.62 -19.07 -11.22
CA GLY A 81 11.06 -19.50 -12.55
C GLY A 81 11.39 -18.34 -13.51
N ILE A 82 11.07 -17.10 -13.14
CA ILE A 82 11.36 -15.91 -13.94
C ILE A 82 12.64 -15.25 -13.43
N PRO A 83 13.57 -14.81 -14.28
CA PRO A 83 14.71 -14.02 -13.84
C PRO A 83 14.26 -12.77 -13.06
N ALA A 84 14.79 -12.59 -11.85
CA ALA A 84 14.40 -11.50 -10.94
C ALA A 84 14.48 -10.12 -11.63
N GLN A 85 15.57 -9.86 -12.34
CA GLN A 85 15.75 -8.62 -13.10
C GLN A 85 14.60 -8.38 -14.09
N TYR A 86 14.26 -9.38 -14.89
CA TYR A 86 13.21 -9.28 -15.90
C TYR A 86 11.85 -9.02 -15.25
N PHE A 87 11.53 -9.77 -14.19
CA PHE A 87 10.24 -9.59 -13.50
C PHE A 87 10.13 -8.19 -12.90
N MET A 88 11.16 -7.71 -12.19
CA MET A 88 11.15 -6.39 -11.56
C MET A 88 11.06 -5.27 -12.61
N GLU A 89 11.80 -5.37 -13.72
CA GLU A 89 11.68 -4.43 -14.83
C GLU A 89 10.25 -4.35 -15.37
N LYS A 90 9.62 -5.49 -15.61
CA LYS A 90 8.26 -5.54 -16.14
C LYS A 90 7.20 -5.09 -15.13
N LYS A 91 7.37 -5.47 -13.86
CA LYS A 91 6.42 -5.15 -12.80
C LYS A 91 6.48 -3.69 -12.38
N LEU A 92 7.65 -3.09 -12.32
CA LEU A 92 7.86 -1.74 -11.80
C LEU A 92 7.87 -0.66 -12.90
N SER A 93 8.14 -1.04 -14.14
CA SER A 93 8.14 -0.12 -15.28
C SER A 93 6.78 0.54 -15.49
N LYS A 94 6.81 1.80 -15.91
CA LYS A 94 5.62 2.58 -16.28
C LYS A 94 5.61 2.88 -17.77
N PRO A 95 4.44 2.84 -18.43
CA PRO A 95 4.33 3.20 -19.84
C PRO A 95 4.88 4.61 -20.12
N GLY A 96 5.75 4.72 -21.12
CA GLY A 96 6.35 5.98 -21.57
C GLY A 96 7.52 6.51 -20.73
N ILE A 97 7.70 6.02 -19.49
CA ILE A 97 8.77 6.49 -18.59
C ILE A 97 9.78 5.37 -18.30
N GLY A 98 9.35 4.13 -18.39
CA GLY A 98 10.17 2.97 -18.03
C GLY A 98 10.46 2.93 -16.53
N LEU A 99 11.74 2.81 -16.18
CA LEU A 99 12.26 2.79 -14.80
C LEU A 99 12.99 4.08 -14.41
N GLY A 100 12.93 5.13 -15.24
CA GLY A 100 13.77 6.31 -15.11
C GLY A 100 13.55 7.15 -13.84
N PHE A 101 12.53 6.87 -13.06
CA PHE A 101 12.27 7.53 -11.77
C PHE A 101 12.91 6.79 -10.57
N PHE A 102 13.39 5.56 -10.76
CA PHE A 102 14.13 4.88 -9.70
C PHE A 102 15.60 5.28 -9.69
N ASP A 103 16.12 5.49 -8.50
CA ASP A 103 17.57 5.46 -8.31
C ASP A 103 18.11 4.08 -8.71
N PRO A 104 19.19 4.01 -9.51
CA PRO A 104 19.74 2.73 -9.99
C PRO A 104 20.19 1.77 -8.86
N GLU A 105 20.72 2.32 -7.76
CA GLU A 105 21.15 1.50 -6.62
C GLU A 105 19.94 0.97 -5.86
N ALA A 106 18.88 1.79 -5.67
CA ALA A 106 17.62 1.35 -5.08
C ALA A 106 16.96 0.25 -5.93
N PHE A 107 16.92 0.42 -7.26
CA PHE A 107 16.37 -0.60 -8.15
C PHE A 107 17.16 -1.91 -8.08
N ALA A 108 18.50 -1.84 -8.06
CA ALA A 108 19.36 -3.03 -7.91
C ALA A 108 19.08 -3.76 -6.60
N GLU A 109 18.79 -3.02 -5.51
CA GLU A 109 18.43 -3.60 -4.23
C GLU A 109 17.07 -4.30 -4.28
N TYR A 110 16.07 -3.76 -4.99
CA TYR A 110 14.79 -4.44 -5.21
C TYR A 110 14.97 -5.76 -5.96
N VAL A 111 15.80 -5.77 -6.99
CA VAL A 111 16.13 -7.00 -7.73
C VAL A 111 16.83 -8.02 -6.83
N ARG A 112 17.83 -7.59 -6.04
CA ARG A 112 18.55 -8.46 -5.10
C ARG A 112 17.61 -9.09 -4.06
N CYS A 113 16.64 -8.31 -3.60
CA CYS A 113 15.67 -8.76 -2.60
C CYS A 113 14.62 -9.71 -3.19
N PHE A 114 14.43 -9.76 -4.51
CA PHE A 114 13.46 -10.63 -5.15
C PHE A 114 14.00 -12.08 -5.26
N ASN A 115 13.89 -12.80 -4.16
CA ASN A 115 14.34 -14.17 -3.99
C ASN A 115 13.22 -15.05 -3.41
N TRP A 116 13.46 -16.36 -3.32
CA TRP A 116 12.45 -17.33 -2.86
C TRP A 116 11.76 -16.92 -1.55
N LYS A 117 12.51 -16.43 -0.58
CA LYS A 117 11.95 -16.03 0.73
C LYS A 117 10.98 -14.85 0.58
N THR A 118 11.36 -13.85 -0.20
CA THR A 118 10.54 -12.67 -0.46
C THR A 118 9.33 -13.02 -1.33
N ILE A 119 9.51 -13.81 -2.38
CA ILE A 119 8.42 -14.29 -3.24
C ILE A 119 7.37 -15.03 -2.39
N LYS A 120 7.80 -15.97 -1.55
CA LYS A 120 6.90 -16.69 -0.65
C LYS A 120 6.15 -15.77 0.30
N GLY A 121 6.84 -14.82 0.90
CA GLY A 121 6.22 -13.81 1.79
C GLY A 121 5.22 -12.93 1.05
N SER A 122 5.57 -12.44 -0.13
CA SER A 122 4.70 -11.61 -0.95
C SER A 122 3.44 -12.36 -1.39
N CYS A 123 3.56 -13.60 -1.88
CA CYS A 123 2.39 -14.39 -2.27
C CYS A 123 1.48 -14.69 -1.06
N ALA A 124 2.05 -14.96 0.11
CA ALA A 124 1.26 -15.16 1.34
C ALA A 124 0.48 -13.89 1.73
N ASP A 125 1.13 -12.73 1.64
CA ASP A 125 0.52 -11.43 1.89
C ASP A 125 -0.60 -11.10 0.88
N TYR A 126 -0.38 -11.35 -0.41
CA TYR A 126 -1.44 -11.19 -1.43
C TYR A 126 -2.59 -12.18 -1.24
N ARG A 127 -2.32 -13.38 -0.75
CA ARG A 127 -3.36 -14.40 -0.43
C ARG A 127 -4.24 -13.99 0.74
N ALA A 128 -3.67 -13.28 1.72
CA ALA A 128 -4.43 -12.74 2.84
C ALA A 128 -5.45 -11.68 2.40
N CYS A 129 -5.14 -10.89 1.36
CA CYS A 129 -5.97 -9.79 0.89
C CYS A 129 -7.43 -10.14 0.62
N PRO A 130 -7.75 -11.15 -0.23
CA PRO A 130 -9.14 -11.52 -0.52
C PRO A 130 -9.76 -12.45 0.53
N THR A 131 -9.02 -12.81 1.58
CA THR A 131 -9.45 -13.73 2.61
C THR A 131 -9.51 -13.05 3.97
N CYS A 132 -8.63 -13.39 4.89
CA CYS A 132 -8.69 -12.88 6.28
C CYS A 132 -8.63 -11.34 6.38
N ASP A 133 -7.85 -10.66 5.55
CA ASP A 133 -7.80 -9.19 5.56
C ASP A 133 -9.14 -8.59 5.08
N PHE A 134 -9.73 -9.19 4.03
CA PHE A 134 -11.05 -8.75 3.55
C PHE A 134 -12.13 -8.97 4.59
N ASP A 135 -12.14 -10.13 5.24
CA ASP A 135 -13.15 -10.46 6.26
C ASP A 135 -13.07 -9.52 7.46
N MET A 136 -11.85 -9.19 7.92
CA MET A 136 -11.63 -8.20 8.99
C MET A 136 -12.10 -6.79 8.58
N ASP A 137 -11.71 -6.32 7.40
CA ASP A 137 -12.08 -5.00 6.91
C ASP A 137 -13.59 -4.88 6.64
N LYS A 138 -14.22 -5.96 6.16
CA LYS A 138 -15.67 -6.06 5.99
C LYS A 138 -16.39 -5.96 7.32
N ALA A 139 -15.96 -6.71 8.33
CA ALA A 139 -16.56 -6.65 9.66
C ALA A 139 -16.47 -5.26 10.29
N ASP A 140 -15.32 -4.57 10.14
CA ASP A 140 -15.17 -3.19 10.60
C ASP A 140 -16.07 -2.22 9.84
N PHE A 141 -16.17 -2.38 8.50
CA PHE A 141 -17.05 -1.58 7.66
C PHE A 141 -18.53 -1.73 8.07
N GLU A 142 -19.00 -2.95 8.23
CA GLU A 142 -20.37 -3.28 8.64
C GLU A 142 -20.69 -2.77 10.06
N ALA A 143 -19.72 -2.80 10.96
CA ALA A 143 -19.82 -2.24 12.31
C ALA A 143 -19.69 -0.71 12.36
N GLY A 144 -19.41 -0.05 11.24
CA GLY A 144 -19.16 1.40 11.19
C GLY A 144 -17.88 1.84 11.92
N ARG A 145 -16.93 0.92 12.14
CA ARG A 145 -15.67 1.17 12.82
C ARG A 145 -14.73 1.94 11.90
N LYS A 146 -14.22 3.08 12.36
CA LYS A 146 -13.41 3.99 11.57
C LYS A 146 -12.09 4.34 12.26
N ILE A 147 -11.08 4.68 11.47
CA ILE A 147 -9.86 5.32 11.95
C ILE A 147 -10.22 6.72 12.43
N THR A 148 -9.96 7.04 13.69
CA THR A 148 -10.31 8.33 14.30
C THR A 148 -9.13 9.26 14.52
N LEU A 149 -7.90 8.72 14.50
CA LEU A 149 -6.68 9.52 14.64
C LEU A 149 -6.42 10.35 13.35
N PRO A 150 -5.60 11.42 13.43
CA PRO A 150 -5.23 12.21 12.25
C PRO A 150 -4.59 11.33 11.18
N LEU A 151 -5.21 11.29 10.00
CA LEU A 151 -4.82 10.47 8.87
C LEU A 151 -4.48 11.33 7.65
N LEU A 152 -3.26 11.22 7.16
CA LEU A 152 -2.86 11.77 5.87
C LEU A 152 -3.05 10.69 4.81
N VAL A 153 -3.69 11.04 3.70
CA VAL A 153 -3.80 10.18 2.51
C VAL A 153 -3.26 10.94 1.31
N ILE A 154 -2.14 10.50 0.76
CA ILE A 154 -1.56 11.05 -0.47
C ILE A 154 -1.43 9.97 -1.54
N TRP A 155 -1.59 10.35 -2.80
CA TRP A 155 -1.54 9.39 -3.91
C TRP A 155 -1.04 10.05 -5.18
N GLY A 156 -0.64 9.22 -6.16
CA GLY A 156 -0.26 9.70 -7.48
C GLY A 156 -1.50 9.96 -8.36
N SER A 157 -1.65 11.17 -8.91
CA SER A 157 -2.74 11.50 -9.83
C SER A 157 -2.74 10.69 -11.13
N ARG A 158 -1.61 10.07 -11.47
CA ARG A 158 -1.46 9.15 -12.61
C ARG A 158 -1.44 7.68 -12.19
N SER A 159 -1.65 7.39 -10.89
CA SER A 159 -1.75 6.03 -10.42
C SER A 159 -3.09 5.39 -10.84
N HIS A 160 -3.16 4.05 -10.81
CA HIS A 160 -4.42 3.35 -11.03
C HIS A 160 -5.40 3.52 -9.86
N THR A 161 -4.93 3.94 -8.71
CA THR A 161 -5.73 4.17 -7.50
C THR A 161 -6.82 5.21 -7.77
N GLU A 162 -6.44 6.40 -8.25
CA GLU A 162 -7.40 7.44 -8.65
C GLU A 162 -8.07 7.10 -9.99
N GLY A 163 -7.29 6.66 -10.97
CA GLY A 163 -7.79 6.41 -12.33
C GLY A 163 -8.86 5.33 -12.44
N VAL A 164 -8.90 4.38 -11.51
CA VAL A 164 -9.90 3.29 -11.49
C VAL A 164 -11.03 3.57 -10.50
N HIS A 165 -10.73 4.14 -9.34
CA HIS A 165 -11.69 4.28 -8.24
C HIS A 165 -12.19 5.71 -8.03
N GLY A 166 -11.60 6.72 -8.70
CA GLY A 166 -12.00 8.13 -8.62
C GLY A 166 -11.53 8.79 -7.33
N ASP A 167 -12.40 9.55 -6.68
CA ASP A 167 -12.07 10.41 -5.52
C ASP A 167 -11.60 9.61 -4.31
N VAL A 168 -10.28 9.42 -4.22
CA VAL A 168 -9.59 8.68 -3.16
C VAL A 168 -9.90 9.24 -1.77
N LEU A 169 -9.89 10.56 -1.63
CA LEU A 169 -10.11 11.20 -0.33
C LEU A 169 -11.53 10.97 0.17
N SER A 170 -12.52 11.14 -0.69
CA SER A 170 -13.92 10.85 -0.35
C SER A 170 -14.17 9.40 0.03
N ILE A 171 -13.48 8.45 -0.61
CA ILE A 171 -13.60 7.03 -0.26
C ILE A 171 -13.19 6.82 1.20
N TRP A 172 -12.04 7.36 1.61
CA TRP A 172 -11.58 7.25 2.98
C TRP A 172 -12.51 7.97 3.97
N GLN A 173 -12.91 9.21 3.66
CA GLN A 173 -13.73 10.06 4.54
C GLN A 173 -15.12 9.49 4.81
N ARG A 174 -15.77 8.93 3.80
CA ARG A 174 -17.15 8.45 3.93
C ARG A 174 -17.27 7.29 4.91
N ASN A 175 -16.41 6.28 4.78
CA ASN A 175 -16.66 5.00 5.45
C ASN A 175 -15.52 4.47 6.32
N TYR A 176 -14.27 4.98 6.18
CA TYR A 176 -13.10 4.32 6.76
C TYR A 176 -12.34 5.17 7.78
N ALA A 177 -12.47 6.49 7.72
CA ALA A 177 -11.81 7.38 8.67
C ALA A 177 -12.59 8.67 8.89
N THR A 178 -12.41 9.32 10.05
CA THR A 178 -13.15 10.53 10.41
C THR A 178 -12.33 11.82 10.30
N ASN A 179 -11.01 11.74 10.45
CA ASN A 179 -10.09 12.87 10.44
C ASN A 179 -9.03 12.67 9.34
N VAL A 180 -9.43 12.90 8.08
CA VAL A 180 -8.61 12.66 6.90
C VAL A 180 -8.28 13.96 6.19
N SER A 181 -7.01 14.14 5.91
CA SER A 181 -6.48 15.18 5.03
C SER A 181 -5.59 14.55 3.95
N GLY A 182 -5.30 15.27 2.89
CA GLY A 182 -4.40 14.78 1.85
C GLY A 182 -4.70 15.32 0.48
N GLY A 183 -4.14 14.67 -0.54
CA GLY A 183 -4.30 15.09 -1.92
C GLY A 183 -3.42 14.31 -2.89
N ALA A 184 -3.67 14.54 -4.18
CA ALA A 184 -2.93 13.94 -5.27
C ALA A 184 -1.58 14.65 -5.51
N LEU A 185 -0.55 13.87 -5.88
CA LEU A 185 0.72 14.39 -6.39
C LEU A 185 0.85 14.09 -7.89
N PRO A 186 1.57 14.90 -8.68
CA PRO A 186 1.68 14.73 -10.13
C PRO A 186 2.63 13.58 -10.52
N CYS A 187 2.40 12.40 -9.95
CA CYS A 187 3.22 11.19 -10.12
C CYS A 187 2.34 9.94 -10.31
N GLY A 188 2.97 8.77 -10.42
CA GLY A 188 2.31 7.47 -10.45
C GLY A 188 2.25 6.83 -9.07
N HIS A 189 2.23 5.49 -9.07
CA HIS A 189 2.09 4.69 -7.85
C HIS A 189 3.28 4.76 -6.89
N TYR A 190 4.48 4.90 -7.41
CA TYR A 190 5.70 4.92 -6.58
C TYR A 190 5.98 6.33 -6.05
N VAL A 191 5.00 6.89 -5.34
CA VAL A 191 4.98 8.29 -4.88
C VAL A 191 6.28 8.73 -4.21
N PRO A 192 6.90 7.96 -3.29
CA PRO A 192 8.17 8.35 -2.67
C PRO A 192 9.37 8.37 -3.63
N GLU A 193 9.31 7.59 -4.73
CA GLU A 193 10.36 7.50 -5.73
C GLU A 193 10.16 8.51 -6.87
N GLU A 194 8.89 8.75 -7.23
CA GLU A 194 8.52 9.63 -8.35
C GLU A 194 8.40 11.11 -7.95
N ALA A 195 8.09 11.38 -6.68
CA ALA A 195 7.89 12.73 -6.12
C ALA A 195 8.42 12.83 -4.67
N PRO A 196 9.73 12.61 -4.44
CA PRO A 196 10.30 12.52 -3.09
C PRO A 196 10.17 13.83 -2.30
N GLU A 197 10.42 14.98 -2.90
CA GLU A 197 10.37 16.27 -2.22
C GLU A 197 8.95 16.63 -1.77
N GLU A 198 7.97 16.46 -2.65
CA GLU A 198 6.56 16.70 -2.33
C GLU A 198 6.07 15.72 -1.26
N THR A 199 6.45 14.45 -1.38
CA THR A 199 6.12 13.43 -0.39
C THR A 199 6.66 13.80 0.98
N LEU A 200 7.95 14.15 1.04
CA LEU A 200 8.59 14.61 2.27
C LEU A 200 7.89 15.84 2.85
N GLY A 201 7.56 16.81 2.01
CA GLY A 201 6.85 18.01 2.41
C GLY A 201 5.48 17.71 3.04
N TRP A 202 4.71 16.78 2.50
CA TRP A 202 3.45 16.34 3.09
C TRP A 202 3.66 15.63 4.44
N LEU A 203 4.61 14.72 4.53
CA LEU A 203 4.91 13.97 5.75
C LEU A 203 5.38 14.88 6.88
N LEU A 204 6.29 15.80 6.60
CA LEU A 204 6.81 16.73 7.61
C LEU A 204 5.71 17.63 8.17
N ARG A 205 4.84 18.18 7.31
CA ARG A 205 3.70 18.99 7.78
C ARG A 205 2.71 18.19 8.60
N HIS A 206 2.42 16.96 8.20
CA HIS A 206 1.46 16.12 8.91
C HIS A 206 1.99 15.66 10.26
N PHE A 207 3.25 15.29 10.35
CA PHE A 207 3.87 14.79 11.57
C PHE A 207 4.46 15.90 12.47
N ALA A 208 4.40 17.15 12.05
CA ALA A 208 4.73 18.27 12.93
C ALA A 208 3.92 18.20 14.23
N PRO A 209 4.51 18.68 15.35
CA PRO A 209 3.86 18.70 16.67
C PRO A 209 2.50 19.41 16.68
#